data_b8f4ad3c58b7e3e4ac5db8f685d02d4f
#
_entry.id   b8f4ad3c58b7e3e4ac5db8f685d02d4f
#
_cell.length_a   1.000
_cell.length_b   1.000
_cell.length_c   1.000
_cell.angle_alpha   90.00
_cell.angle_beta   90.00
_cell.angle_gamma   90.00
#
_symmetry.space_group_name_H-M   'P 1'
#
loop_
_entity.id
_entity.type
_entity.pdbx_description
1 polymer ?
#
loop_
_entity_poly.entity_id
_entity_poly.type
_entity_poly.pdbx_seq_one_letter_code
_entity_poly.pdbx_strand_id
1 'polypeptide(L)'
;MADRRRRALDFVLLIGAMSFFADFVYEGARGIAGPFFAILGASGVVVGTASGLGELAGYGLRLVSGRLADRTRAYWPITILGYIVQMVSVPALALAGSWPLAAGLLVVERIGKATRNPPRDVMLSHAGTEMGGYGWVFGLHEALDQLGALLGPLAMAAILAWRHNFHLAFGALAIPAACTLLLLGIARVLYPRTEEFEPRTPARFESSGFPRAFWIYLIGAGLVAAGFADFPLIAFHFEKASVLAQ
;
A
#
# COMPACT_ATOMS: atom_id res chain seq x y z
N MET A 1 1.67 -31.29 -12.03
CA MET A 1 2.26 -29.98 -12.37
C MET A 1 1.19 -28.95 -12.78
N ALA A 2 0.29 -29.24 -13.71
CA ALA A 2 -0.76 -28.32 -14.17
C ALA A 2 -1.65 -27.78 -13.04
N ASP A 3 -2.03 -28.63 -12.10
CA ASP A 3 -2.90 -28.25 -10.96
C ASP A 3 -2.21 -27.28 -9.97
N ARG A 4 -0.93 -27.50 -9.65
CA ARG A 4 -0.17 -26.57 -8.79
C ARG A 4 -0.01 -25.20 -9.45
N ARG A 5 0.29 -25.16 -10.75
CA ARG A 5 0.41 -23.90 -11.50
C ARG A 5 -0.91 -23.13 -11.54
N ARG A 6 -2.03 -23.83 -11.71
CA ARG A 6 -3.36 -23.21 -11.66
C ARG A 6 -3.66 -22.64 -10.28
N ARG A 7 -3.44 -23.41 -9.22
CA ARG A 7 -3.61 -22.93 -7.83
C ARG A 7 -2.73 -21.72 -7.51
N ALA A 8 -1.48 -21.70 -8.00
CA ALA A 8 -0.59 -20.55 -7.85
C ALA A 8 -1.11 -19.31 -8.59
N LEU A 9 -1.64 -19.48 -9.81
CA LEU A 9 -2.25 -18.39 -10.57
C LEU A 9 -3.49 -17.84 -9.86
N ASP A 10 -4.40 -18.73 -9.40
CA ASP A 10 -5.59 -18.34 -8.68
C ASP A 10 -5.25 -17.58 -7.38
N PHE A 11 -4.18 -17.99 -6.68
CA PHE A 11 -3.67 -17.26 -5.52
C PHE A 11 -3.16 -15.87 -5.90
N VAL A 12 -2.33 -15.75 -6.95
CA VAL A 12 -1.79 -14.46 -7.41
C VAL A 12 -2.91 -13.51 -7.85
N LEU A 13 -3.91 -14.01 -8.58
CA LEU A 13 -5.07 -13.22 -8.99
C LEU A 13 -5.90 -12.75 -7.78
N LEU A 14 -6.08 -13.61 -6.79
CA LEU A 14 -6.82 -13.27 -5.57
C LEU A 14 -6.08 -12.20 -4.74
N ILE A 15 -4.77 -12.35 -4.56
CA ILE A 15 -3.94 -11.34 -3.90
C ILE A 15 -3.89 -10.05 -4.72
N GLY A 16 -3.82 -10.15 -6.05
CA GLY A 16 -3.86 -8.98 -6.94
C GLY A 16 -5.20 -8.23 -6.85
N ALA A 17 -6.34 -8.95 -6.86
CA ALA A 17 -7.66 -8.34 -6.67
C ALA A 17 -7.80 -7.68 -5.29
N MET A 18 -7.27 -8.31 -4.24
CA MET A 18 -7.21 -7.73 -2.90
C MET A 18 -6.37 -6.46 -2.88
N SER A 19 -5.21 -6.46 -3.54
CA SER A 19 -4.32 -5.30 -3.64
C SER A 19 -4.93 -4.17 -4.47
N PHE A 20 -5.66 -4.49 -5.54
CA PHE A 20 -6.44 -3.51 -6.31
C PHE A 20 -7.34 -2.67 -5.40
N PHE A 21 -8.18 -3.32 -4.56
CA PHE A 21 -9.05 -2.59 -3.63
C PHE A 21 -8.26 -1.87 -2.54
N ALA A 22 -7.15 -2.45 -2.08
CA ALA A 22 -6.32 -1.83 -1.05
C ALA A 22 -5.65 -0.55 -1.56
N ASP A 23 -5.14 -0.54 -2.79
CA ASP A 23 -4.51 0.64 -3.36
C ASP A 23 -5.53 1.65 -3.89
N PHE A 24 -6.72 1.19 -4.30
CA PHE A 24 -7.87 2.09 -4.50
C PHE A 24 -8.17 2.91 -3.22
N VAL A 25 -8.21 2.24 -2.05
CA VAL A 25 -8.41 2.90 -0.76
C VAL A 25 -7.27 3.87 -0.44
N TYR A 26 -6.05 3.39 -0.57
CA TYR A 26 -4.84 4.13 -0.21
C TYR A 26 -4.62 5.37 -1.09
N GLU A 27 -4.57 5.20 -2.40
CA GLU A 27 -4.32 6.30 -3.33
C GLU A 27 -5.56 7.22 -3.45
N GLY A 28 -6.77 6.67 -3.31
CA GLY A 28 -7.99 7.46 -3.20
C GLY A 28 -7.95 8.43 -2.03
N ALA A 29 -7.57 7.96 -0.85
CA ALA A 29 -7.41 8.81 0.32
C ALA A 29 -6.28 9.82 0.16
N ARG A 30 -5.14 9.39 -0.40
CA ARG A 30 -3.97 10.25 -0.63
C ARG A 30 -4.27 11.38 -1.60
N GLY A 31 -5.09 11.11 -2.64
CA GLY A 31 -5.49 12.11 -3.63
C GLY A 31 -6.26 13.30 -3.04
N ILE A 32 -7.02 13.10 -1.97
CA ILE A 32 -7.86 14.13 -1.35
C ILE A 32 -7.35 14.60 0.02
N ALA A 33 -6.31 13.97 0.57
CA ALA A 33 -5.78 14.29 1.90
C ALA A 33 -5.23 15.72 1.99
N GLY A 34 -4.48 16.20 0.97
CA GLY A 34 -3.92 17.55 0.96
C GLY A 34 -4.98 18.65 1.11
N PRO A 35 -5.98 18.73 0.23
CA PRO A 35 -7.11 19.65 0.38
C PRO A 35 -7.87 19.50 1.70
N PHE A 36 -8.07 18.26 2.17
CA PHE A 36 -8.72 18.01 3.45
C PHE A 36 -7.93 18.63 4.62
N PHE A 37 -6.62 18.47 4.66
CA PHE A 37 -5.78 19.14 5.65
C PHE A 37 -5.88 20.66 5.59
N ALA A 38 -5.97 21.24 4.39
CA ALA A 38 -6.15 22.68 4.21
C ALA A 38 -7.45 23.17 4.86
N ILE A 39 -8.55 22.43 4.67
CA ILE A 39 -9.87 22.75 5.27
C ILE A 39 -9.83 22.60 6.80
N LEU A 40 -9.11 21.60 7.31
CA LEU A 40 -8.92 21.42 8.76
C LEU A 40 -7.97 22.46 9.40
N GLY A 41 -7.46 23.42 8.62
CA GLY A 41 -6.62 24.49 9.10
C GLY A 41 -5.15 24.11 9.34
N ALA A 42 -4.68 23.01 8.78
CA ALA A 42 -3.28 22.62 8.84
C ALA A 42 -2.40 23.61 8.06
N SER A 43 -1.14 23.78 8.48
CA SER A 43 -0.14 24.48 7.69
C SER A 43 0.58 23.53 6.71
N GLY A 44 1.19 24.06 5.64
CA GLY A 44 1.99 23.27 4.71
C GLY A 44 3.14 22.53 5.40
N VAL A 45 3.71 23.12 6.47
CA VAL A 45 4.73 22.45 7.30
C VAL A 45 4.17 21.21 7.98
N VAL A 46 2.94 21.29 8.52
CA VAL A 46 2.27 20.14 9.14
C VAL A 46 2.02 19.04 8.12
N VAL A 47 1.51 19.39 6.93
CA VAL A 47 1.26 18.41 5.85
C VAL A 47 2.56 17.74 5.41
N GLY A 48 3.60 18.54 5.11
CA GLY A 48 4.89 18.01 4.68
C GLY A 48 5.58 17.15 5.74
N THR A 49 5.54 17.56 7.02
CA THR A 49 6.13 16.76 8.12
C THR A 49 5.34 15.49 8.38
N ALA A 50 4.01 15.53 8.39
CA ALA A 50 3.17 14.35 8.59
C ALA A 50 3.36 13.33 7.45
N SER A 51 3.40 13.79 6.19
CA SER A 51 3.69 12.93 5.03
C SER A 51 5.12 12.38 5.09
N GLY A 52 6.12 13.24 5.28
CA GLY A 52 7.52 12.82 5.28
C GLY A 52 7.87 11.88 6.43
N LEU A 53 7.42 12.16 7.66
CA LEU A 53 7.62 11.25 8.80
C LEU A 53 6.84 9.95 8.63
N GLY A 54 5.64 10.01 8.05
CA GLY A 54 4.85 8.84 7.72
C GLY A 54 5.58 7.92 6.73
N GLU A 55 6.15 8.46 5.65
CA GLU A 55 6.95 7.69 4.69
C GLU A 55 8.21 7.11 5.33
N LEU A 56 8.96 7.91 6.09
CA LEU A 56 10.17 7.44 6.78
C LEU A 56 9.86 6.29 7.74
N ALA A 57 8.83 6.45 8.57
CA ALA A 57 8.36 5.40 9.48
C ALA A 57 7.90 4.16 8.69
N GLY A 58 7.17 4.37 7.58
CA GLY A 58 6.71 3.31 6.71
C GLY A 58 7.86 2.49 6.13
N TYR A 59 8.89 3.12 5.59
CA TYR A 59 10.06 2.41 5.07
C TYR A 59 10.88 1.74 6.17
N GLY A 60 11.09 2.40 7.31
CA GLY A 60 11.77 1.82 8.46
C GLY A 60 11.07 0.58 9.01
N LEU A 61 9.74 0.65 9.16
CA LEU A 61 8.93 -0.48 9.63
C LEU A 61 8.91 -1.68 8.68
N ARG A 62 9.06 -1.48 7.37
CA ARG A 62 9.17 -2.60 6.40
C ARG A 62 10.38 -3.49 6.69
N LEU A 63 11.52 -2.90 7.13
CA LEU A 63 12.69 -3.69 7.52
C LEU A 63 12.40 -4.54 8.77
N VAL A 64 11.65 -3.99 9.72
CA VAL A 64 11.28 -4.71 10.95
C VAL A 64 10.24 -5.79 10.66
N SER A 65 9.17 -5.47 9.94
CA SER A 65 8.09 -6.41 9.62
C SER A 65 8.56 -7.55 8.73
N GLY A 66 9.43 -7.26 7.73
CA GLY A 66 10.06 -8.27 6.90
C GLY A 66 10.92 -9.23 7.73
N ARG A 67 11.83 -8.67 8.55
CA ARG A 67 12.68 -9.49 9.42
C ARG A 67 11.89 -10.31 10.43
N LEU A 68 10.80 -9.78 10.97
CA LEU A 68 9.90 -10.50 11.86
C LEU A 68 9.20 -11.64 11.13
N ALA A 69 8.66 -11.36 9.94
CA ALA A 69 8.00 -12.36 9.10
C ALA A 69 8.94 -13.52 8.74
N ASP A 70 10.18 -13.20 8.33
CA ASP A 70 11.19 -14.21 7.97
C ASP A 70 11.59 -15.08 9.16
N ARG A 71 11.75 -14.47 10.35
CA ARG A 71 12.14 -15.20 11.56
C ARG A 71 11.04 -16.07 12.13
N THR A 72 9.80 -15.59 12.10
CA THR A 72 8.64 -16.27 12.70
C THR A 72 7.88 -17.14 11.72
N ARG A 73 8.08 -16.96 10.40
CA ARG A 73 7.26 -17.51 9.32
C ARG A 73 5.76 -17.22 9.48
N ALA A 74 5.42 -16.22 10.29
CA ALA A 74 4.06 -15.80 10.56
C ALA A 74 3.51 -14.84 9.47
N TYR A 75 3.64 -15.23 8.18
CA TYR A 75 3.28 -14.37 7.05
C TYR A 75 1.82 -13.92 7.11
N TRP A 76 0.87 -14.85 7.29
CA TRP A 76 -0.55 -14.53 7.36
C TRP A 76 -0.94 -13.63 8.53
N PRO A 77 -0.57 -13.93 9.79
CA PRO A 77 -0.94 -13.07 10.92
C PRO A 77 -0.45 -11.63 10.76
N ILE A 78 0.79 -11.44 10.31
CA ILE A 78 1.38 -10.10 10.11
C ILE A 78 0.68 -9.37 8.96
N THR A 79 0.42 -10.07 7.85
CA THR A 79 -0.32 -9.51 6.70
C THR A 79 -1.73 -9.10 7.11
N ILE A 80 -2.47 -9.96 7.82
CA ILE A 80 -3.85 -9.67 8.26
C ILE A 80 -3.87 -8.47 9.19
N LEU A 81 -2.98 -8.42 10.17
CA LEU A 81 -2.88 -7.28 11.08
C LEU A 81 -2.65 -5.97 10.31
N GLY A 82 -1.69 -5.96 9.40
CA GLY A 82 -1.38 -4.77 8.61
C GLY A 82 -2.55 -4.32 7.73
N TYR A 83 -3.27 -5.25 7.09
CA TYR A 83 -4.48 -4.91 6.32
C TYR A 83 -5.60 -4.37 7.19
N ILE A 84 -5.89 -4.97 8.34
CA ILE A 84 -6.92 -4.47 9.26
C ILE A 84 -6.58 -3.05 9.70
N VAL A 85 -5.35 -2.81 10.16
CA VAL A 85 -4.91 -1.48 10.59
C VAL A 85 -5.08 -0.46 9.46
N GLN A 86 -4.64 -0.78 8.25
CA GLN A 86 -4.74 0.13 7.11
C GLN A 86 -6.19 0.36 6.66
N MET A 87 -6.97 -0.70 6.50
CA MET A 87 -8.34 -0.62 5.98
C MET A 87 -9.33 -0.01 6.96
N VAL A 88 -9.02 0.02 8.24
CA VAL A 88 -9.83 0.71 9.26
C VAL A 88 -9.43 2.18 9.38
N SER A 89 -8.13 2.49 9.36
CA SER A 89 -7.65 3.87 9.57
C SER A 89 -8.05 4.82 8.44
N VAL A 90 -8.10 4.36 7.19
CA VAL A 90 -8.46 5.22 6.05
C VAL A 90 -9.92 5.67 6.09
N PRO A 91 -10.93 4.80 6.17
CA PRO A 91 -12.32 5.24 6.31
C PRO A 91 -12.57 6.04 7.60
N ALA A 92 -11.79 5.79 8.67
CA ALA A 92 -11.88 6.56 9.91
C ALA A 92 -11.54 8.05 9.73
N LEU A 93 -10.85 8.45 8.66
CA LEU A 93 -10.66 9.86 8.28
C LEU A 93 -12.00 10.58 8.07
N ALA A 94 -13.07 9.87 7.73
CA ALA A 94 -14.42 10.42 7.69
C ALA A 94 -14.89 10.98 9.03
N LEU A 95 -14.30 10.58 10.15
CA LEU A 95 -14.62 11.04 11.50
C LEU A 95 -13.64 12.11 12.01
N ALA A 96 -12.64 12.48 11.21
CA ALA A 96 -11.60 13.41 11.63
C ALA A 96 -12.12 14.86 11.56
N GLY A 97 -12.41 15.43 12.72
CA GLY A 97 -12.81 16.84 12.87
C GLY A 97 -11.64 17.81 13.10
N SER A 98 -10.40 17.32 13.11
CA SER A 98 -9.19 18.14 13.31
C SER A 98 -8.00 17.56 12.59
N TRP A 99 -7.06 18.42 12.20
CA TRP A 99 -5.85 17.98 11.48
C TRP A 99 -4.93 17.05 12.31
N PRO A 100 -4.81 17.16 13.67
CA PRO A 100 -3.97 16.22 14.41
C PRO A 100 -4.52 14.79 14.38
N LEU A 101 -5.86 14.64 14.46
CA LEU A 101 -6.51 13.33 14.33
C LEU A 101 -6.32 12.75 12.93
N ALA A 102 -6.52 13.58 11.88
CA ALA A 102 -6.29 13.16 10.50
C ALA A 102 -4.83 12.73 10.26
N ALA A 103 -3.85 13.49 10.76
CA ALA A 103 -2.44 13.16 10.68
C ALA A 103 -2.11 11.84 11.41
N GLY A 104 -2.66 11.65 12.61
CA GLY A 104 -2.49 10.40 13.36
C GLY A 104 -3.04 9.19 12.59
N LEU A 105 -4.22 9.30 12.00
CA LEU A 105 -4.82 8.23 11.19
C LEU A 105 -3.99 7.91 9.94
N LEU A 106 -3.41 8.92 9.26
CA LEU A 106 -2.51 8.69 8.14
C LEU A 106 -1.20 7.99 8.56
N VAL A 107 -0.66 8.33 9.73
CA VAL A 107 0.51 7.61 10.27
C VAL A 107 0.15 6.15 10.56
N VAL A 108 -1.00 5.89 11.18
CA VAL A 108 -1.50 4.52 11.44
C VAL A 108 -1.72 3.76 10.14
N GLU A 109 -2.26 4.40 9.11
CA GLU A 109 -2.39 3.84 7.77
C GLU A 109 -1.02 3.39 7.21
N ARG A 110 0.02 4.26 7.29
CA ARG A 110 1.38 3.94 6.84
C ARG A 110 1.99 2.76 7.60
N ILE A 111 1.77 2.69 8.92
CA ILE A 111 2.18 1.56 9.75
C ILE A 111 1.51 0.27 9.25
N GLY A 112 0.21 0.31 8.97
CA GLY A 112 -0.52 -0.82 8.40
C GLY A 112 0.07 -1.30 7.07
N LYS A 113 0.30 -0.37 6.12
CA LYS A 113 0.90 -0.66 4.80
C LYS A 113 2.32 -1.24 4.94
N ALA A 114 3.14 -0.66 5.81
CA ALA A 114 4.49 -1.13 6.07
C ALA A 114 4.54 -2.52 6.72
N THR A 115 3.55 -2.85 7.55
CA THR A 115 3.45 -4.15 8.21
C THR A 115 3.02 -5.24 7.23
N ARG A 116 2.07 -4.96 6.32
CA ARG A 116 1.48 -5.98 5.44
C ARG A 116 2.34 -6.32 4.20
N ASN A 117 3.07 -5.34 3.66
CA ASN A 117 3.73 -5.51 2.36
C ASN A 117 4.81 -6.60 2.35
N PRO A 118 5.83 -6.61 3.26
CA PRO A 118 6.89 -7.59 3.18
C PRO A 118 6.40 -9.05 3.27
N PRO A 119 5.56 -9.45 4.24
CA PRO A 119 5.09 -10.83 4.31
C PRO A 119 4.17 -11.21 3.12
N ARG A 120 3.36 -10.27 2.59
CA ARG A 120 2.58 -10.49 1.37
C ARG A 120 3.49 -10.79 0.18
N ASP A 121 4.55 -10.01 -0.01
CA ASP A 121 5.47 -10.14 -1.12
C ASP A 121 6.26 -11.47 -1.05
N VAL A 122 6.58 -11.94 0.16
CA VAL A 122 7.14 -13.29 0.35
C VAL A 122 6.14 -14.36 -0.10
N MET A 123 4.87 -14.27 0.31
CA MET A 123 3.84 -15.23 -0.13
C MET A 123 3.64 -15.21 -1.66
N LEU A 124 3.68 -14.05 -2.31
CA LEU A 124 3.65 -13.92 -3.76
C LEU A 124 4.89 -14.53 -4.42
N SER A 125 6.07 -14.33 -3.83
CA SER A 125 7.31 -14.89 -4.35
C SER A 125 7.30 -16.42 -4.37
N HIS A 126 6.69 -17.05 -3.35
CA HIS A 126 6.52 -18.51 -3.34
C HIS A 126 5.72 -19.00 -4.56
N ALA A 127 4.65 -18.30 -4.94
CA ALA A 127 3.88 -18.63 -6.14
C ALA A 127 4.66 -18.41 -7.45
N GLY A 128 5.62 -17.50 -7.46
CA GLY A 128 6.44 -17.17 -8.63
C GLY A 128 7.24 -18.35 -9.17
N THR A 129 7.67 -19.26 -8.31
CA THR A 129 8.44 -20.45 -8.71
C THR A 129 7.63 -21.43 -9.56
N GLU A 130 6.32 -21.52 -9.35
CA GLU A 130 5.42 -22.40 -10.09
C GLU A 130 4.92 -21.75 -11.40
N MET A 131 5.04 -20.43 -11.55
CA MET A 131 4.48 -19.67 -12.67
C MET A 131 5.50 -19.24 -13.74
N GLY A 132 6.73 -19.72 -13.65
CA GLY A 132 7.77 -19.44 -14.66
C GLY A 132 8.57 -18.16 -14.40
N GLY A 133 8.49 -17.59 -13.20
CA GLY A 133 9.37 -16.53 -12.75
C GLY A 133 8.69 -15.44 -11.93
N TYR A 134 9.48 -14.81 -11.08
CA TYR A 134 9.05 -13.72 -10.20
C TYR A 134 8.54 -12.50 -10.98
N GLY A 135 9.18 -12.16 -12.10
CA GLY A 135 8.82 -11.01 -12.92
C GLY A 135 7.38 -11.05 -13.42
N TRP A 136 6.88 -12.22 -13.82
CA TRP A 136 5.50 -12.39 -14.26
C TRP A 136 4.49 -12.21 -13.12
N VAL A 137 4.76 -12.83 -11.97
CA VAL A 137 3.86 -12.75 -10.80
C VAL A 137 3.77 -11.34 -10.25
N PHE A 138 4.93 -10.70 -10.03
CA PHE A 138 4.96 -9.33 -9.55
C PHE A 138 4.45 -8.33 -10.59
N GLY A 139 4.71 -8.56 -11.89
CA GLY A 139 4.16 -7.72 -12.97
C GLY A 139 2.63 -7.77 -13.04
N LEU A 140 2.04 -8.97 -12.91
CA LEU A 140 0.59 -9.12 -12.88
C LEU A 140 -0.02 -8.49 -11.62
N HIS A 141 0.60 -8.70 -10.47
CA HIS A 141 0.17 -8.09 -9.21
C HIS A 141 0.23 -6.56 -9.30
N GLU A 142 1.35 -6.00 -9.77
CA GLU A 142 1.56 -4.57 -9.92
C GLU A 142 0.56 -3.95 -10.90
N ALA A 143 0.25 -4.63 -12.01
CA ALA A 143 -0.75 -4.15 -12.95
C ALA A 143 -2.14 -3.97 -12.29
N LEU A 144 -2.55 -4.92 -11.43
CA LEU A 144 -3.81 -4.82 -10.69
C LEU A 144 -3.73 -3.72 -9.61
N ASP A 145 -2.62 -3.62 -8.90
CA ASP A 145 -2.33 -2.59 -7.90
C ASP A 145 -2.45 -1.19 -8.52
N GLN A 146 -1.80 -0.95 -9.67
CA GLN A 146 -1.83 0.33 -10.40
C GLN A 146 -3.21 0.68 -10.96
N LEU A 147 -4.03 -0.29 -11.33
CA LEU A 147 -5.43 -0.02 -11.69
C LEU A 147 -6.21 0.52 -10.49
N GLY A 148 -6.00 -0.02 -9.30
CA GLY A 148 -6.58 0.51 -8.06
C GLY A 148 -6.09 1.92 -7.76
N ALA A 149 -4.79 2.15 -7.89
CA ALA A 149 -4.14 3.43 -7.68
C ALA A 149 -4.64 4.53 -8.66
N LEU A 150 -5.00 4.16 -9.88
CA LEU A 150 -5.59 5.06 -10.86
C LEU A 150 -7.05 5.38 -10.53
N LEU A 151 -7.86 4.34 -10.27
CA LEU A 151 -9.31 4.49 -10.11
C LEU A 151 -9.71 5.10 -8.77
N GLY A 152 -8.92 4.90 -7.71
CA GLY A 152 -9.16 5.45 -6.38
C GLY A 152 -9.29 6.98 -6.38
N PRO A 153 -8.26 7.73 -6.79
CA PRO A 153 -8.31 9.19 -6.86
C PRO A 153 -9.40 9.71 -7.79
N LEU A 154 -9.64 9.05 -8.93
CA LEU A 154 -10.72 9.43 -9.86
C LEU A 154 -12.10 9.31 -9.22
N ALA A 155 -12.35 8.22 -8.49
CA ALA A 155 -13.60 8.03 -7.77
C ALA A 155 -13.79 9.09 -6.66
N MET A 156 -12.72 9.40 -5.93
CA MET A 156 -12.77 10.44 -4.89
C MET A 156 -13.01 11.82 -5.50
N ALA A 157 -12.37 12.15 -6.60
CA ALA A 157 -12.61 13.39 -7.34
C ALA A 157 -14.07 13.49 -7.81
N ALA A 158 -14.63 12.40 -8.35
CA ALA A 158 -16.04 12.38 -8.78
C ALA A 158 -17.02 12.58 -7.59
N ILE A 159 -16.76 11.94 -6.43
CA ILE A 159 -17.58 12.12 -5.23
C ILE A 159 -17.49 13.55 -4.73
N LEU A 160 -16.30 14.15 -4.71
CA LEU A 160 -16.13 15.54 -4.28
C LEU A 160 -16.77 16.52 -5.27
N ALA A 161 -16.65 16.32 -6.57
CA ALA A 161 -17.32 17.15 -7.58
C ALA A 161 -18.84 17.11 -7.45
N TRP A 162 -19.41 15.98 -7.02
CA TRP A 162 -20.87 15.84 -6.88
C TRP A 162 -21.40 16.30 -5.53
N ARG A 163 -20.68 15.99 -4.44
CA ARG A 163 -21.17 16.16 -3.07
C ARG A 163 -20.45 17.23 -2.26
N HIS A 164 -19.28 17.71 -2.69
CA HIS A 164 -18.45 18.69 -2.00
C HIS A 164 -18.22 18.36 -0.51
N ASN A 165 -18.07 17.06 -0.18
CA ASN A 165 -18.01 16.59 1.20
C ASN A 165 -16.88 15.55 1.37
N PHE A 166 -15.79 15.96 2.03
CA PHE A 166 -14.64 15.10 2.30
C PHE A 166 -14.97 13.94 3.24
N HIS A 167 -15.80 14.15 4.25
CA HIS A 167 -16.18 13.09 5.18
C HIS A 167 -16.94 11.97 4.46
N LEU A 168 -17.82 12.34 3.52
CA LEU A 168 -18.51 11.37 2.68
C LEU A 168 -17.53 10.64 1.73
N ALA A 169 -16.56 11.35 1.15
CA ALA A 169 -15.56 10.75 0.27
C ALA A 169 -14.70 9.71 1.03
N PHE A 170 -14.16 10.06 2.19
CA PHE A 170 -13.43 9.11 3.04
C PHE A 170 -14.32 7.95 3.51
N GLY A 171 -15.57 8.22 3.88
CA GLY A 171 -16.53 7.19 4.29
C GLY A 171 -16.85 6.21 3.17
N ALA A 172 -16.92 6.65 1.92
CA ALA A 172 -17.15 5.79 0.75
C ALA A 172 -16.01 4.77 0.55
N LEU A 173 -14.79 5.09 0.99
CA LEU A 173 -13.65 4.17 0.95
C LEU A 173 -13.84 2.95 1.88
N ALA A 174 -14.83 2.97 2.79
CA ALA A 174 -15.19 1.79 3.59
C ALA A 174 -15.66 0.62 2.72
N ILE A 175 -16.25 0.88 1.55
CA ILE A 175 -16.73 -0.18 0.64
C ILE A 175 -15.55 -0.97 0.07
N PRO A 176 -14.59 -0.37 -0.66
CA PRO A 176 -13.42 -1.12 -1.15
C PRO A 176 -12.53 -1.64 -0.01
N ALA A 177 -12.48 -0.98 1.15
CA ALA A 177 -11.79 -1.50 2.33
C ALA A 177 -12.43 -2.81 2.82
N ALA A 178 -13.75 -2.89 2.90
CA ALA A 178 -14.47 -4.11 3.23
C ALA A 178 -14.23 -5.22 2.19
N CYS A 179 -14.23 -4.88 0.88
CA CYS A 179 -13.87 -5.82 -0.17
C CYS A 179 -12.45 -6.38 0.02
N THR A 180 -11.48 -5.53 0.35
CA THR A 180 -10.11 -5.95 0.67
C THR A 180 -10.08 -6.96 1.81
N LEU A 181 -10.75 -6.66 2.93
CA LEU A 181 -10.77 -7.54 4.11
C LEU A 181 -11.52 -8.86 3.83
N LEU A 182 -12.58 -8.83 3.03
CA LEU A 182 -13.30 -10.03 2.59
C LEU A 182 -12.39 -10.93 1.73
N LEU A 183 -11.72 -10.36 0.71
CA LEU A 183 -10.79 -11.09 -0.15
C LEU A 183 -9.60 -11.65 0.65
N LEU A 184 -9.10 -10.89 1.63
CA LEU A 184 -8.07 -11.35 2.56
C LEU A 184 -8.52 -12.58 3.36
N GLY A 185 -9.75 -12.55 3.88
CA GLY A 185 -10.34 -13.69 4.58
C GLY A 185 -10.49 -14.92 3.66
N ILE A 186 -10.98 -14.72 2.44
CA ILE A 186 -11.09 -15.76 1.42
C ILE A 186 -9.70 -16.35 1.10
N ALA A 187 -8.71 -15.50 0.86
CA ALA A 187 -7.34 -15.92 0.57
C ALA A 187 -6.75 -16.75 1.72
N ARG A 188 -6.97 -16.34 2.97
CA ARG A 188 -6.52 -17.06 4.16
C ARG A 188 -7.16 -18.45 4.30
N VAL A 189 -8.44 -18.57 3.95
CA VAL A 189 -9.19 -19.85 4.03
C VAL A 189 -8.77 -20.80 2.91
N LEU A 190 -8.65 -20.29 1.67
CA LEU A 190 -8.30 -21.11 0.49
C LEU A 190 -6.82 -21.50 0.46
N TYR A 191 -5.94 -20.64 0.98
CA TYR A 191 -4.49 -20.81 0.93
C TYR A 191 -3.85 -20.68 2.33
N PRO A 192 -4.21 -21.55 3.28
CA PRO A 192 -3.71 -21.47 4.65
C PRO A 192 -2.21 -21.67 4.79
N ARG A 193 -1.58 -22.35 3.81
CA ARG A 193 -0.15 -22.69 3.79
C ARG A 193 0.45 -22.26 2.45
N THR A 194 0.96 -21.05 2.38
CA THR A 194 1.63 -20.54 1.18
C THR A 194 3.02 -21.16 0.97
N GLU A 195 3.57 -21.80 2.00
CA GLU A 195 4.81 -22.59 1.94
C GLU A 195 4.70 -23.81 0.99
N GLU A 196 3.48 -24.25 0.66
CA GLU A 196 3.26 -25.29 -0.35
C GLU A 196 3.81 -24.90 -1.74
N PHE A 197 3.95 -23.61 -2.00
CA PHE A 197 4.54 -23.06 -3.21
C PHE A 197 6.05 -22.75 -3.06
N GLU A 198 6.62 -22.89 -1.85
CA GLU A 198 8.03 -22.61 -1.59
C GLU A 198 8.93 -23.50 -2.46
N PRO A 199 10.02 -22.95 -3.04
CA PRO A 199 10.97 -23.74 -3.83
C PRO A 199 11.58 -24.84 -2.97
N ARG A 200 11.62 -26.05 -3.47
CA ARG A 200 12.25 -27.21 -2.80
C ARG A 200 13.74 -27.03 -2.51
N THR A 201 14.38 -26.11 -3.23
CA THR A 201 15.79 -25.76 -3.03
C THR A 201 15.86 -24.24 -2.77
N PRO A 202 16.13 -23.82 -1.52
CA PRO A 202 16.30 -22.40 -1.25
C PRO A 202 17.50 -21.88 -2.04
N ALA A 203 17.31 -20.75 -2.76
CA ALA A 203 18.41 -20.06 -3.38
C ALA A 203 19.39 -19.63 -2.27
N ARG A 204 20.59 -20.21 -2.27
CA ARG A 204 21.67 -19.73 -1.41
C ARG A 204 22.06 -18.35 -1.96
N PHE A 205 21.75 -17.32 -1.21
CA PHE A 205 22.40 -16.04 -1.40
C PHE A 205 23.88 -16.23 -1.01
N GLU A 206 24.75 -16.36 -1.98
CA GLU A 206 26.18 -16.20 -1.75
C GLU A 206 26.40 -14.75 -1.32
N SER A 207 26.86 -14.54 -0.09
CA SER A 207 27.15 -13.22 0.48
C SER A 207 28.48 -12.62 -0.05
N SER A 208 28.85 -12.90 -1.30
CA SER A 208 29.84 -12.11 -2.00
C SER A 208 29.22 -10.75 -2.27
N GLY A 209 29.78 -9.69 -1.71
CA GLY A 209 29.22 -8.34 -1.67
C GLY A 209 28.61 -7.87 -2.99
N PHE A 210 27.61 -7.02 -2.92
CA PHE A 210 26.93 -6.49 -4.10
C PHE A 210 27.92 -5.83 -5.07
N PRO A 211 27.75 -6.03 -6.39
CA PRO A 211 28.62 -5.43 -7.40
C PRO A 211 28.56 -3.89 -7.35
N ARG A 212 29.62 -3.22 -7.77
CA ARG A 212 29.68 -1.75 -7.80
C ARG A 212 28.49 -1.12 -8.52
N ALA A 213 27.99 -1.76 -9.58
CA ALA A 213 26.82 -1.33 -10.32
C ALA A 213 25.55 -1.24 -9.44
N PHE A 214 25.37 -2.15 -8.47
CA PHE A 214 24.27 -2.12 -7.52
C PHE A 214 24.30 -0.82 -6.65
N TRP A 215 25.47 -0.47 -6.14
CA TRP A 215 25.63 0.74 -5.31
C TRP A 215 25.42 2.02 -6.10
N ILE A 216 25.92 2.08 -7.34
CA ILE A 216 25.68 3.22 -8.25
C ILE A 216 24.19 3.36 -8.54
N TYR A 217 23.50 2.27 -8.84
CA TYR A 217 22.05 2.25 -9.05
C TYR A 217 21.30 2.72 -7.79
N LEU A 218 21.66 2.21 -6.62
CA LEU A 218 21.02 2.56 -5.35
C LEU A 218 21.17 4.04 -5.02
N ILE A 219 22.37 4.62 -5.22
CA ILE A 219 22.62 6.04 -5.02
C ILE A 219 21.80 6.87 -6.02
N GLY A 220 21.79 6.49 -7.30
CA GLY A 220 21.01 7.17 -8.34
C GLY A 220 19.51 7.14 -8.04
N ALA A 221 18.97 6.00 -7.66
CA ALA A 221 17.57 5.85 -7.24
C ALA A 221 17.26 6.70 -5.98
N GLY A 222 18.18 6.74 -5.02
CA GLY A 222 18.06 7.59 -3.82
C GLY A 222 18.01 9.08 -4.14
N LEU A 223 18.84 9.55 -5.07
CA LEU A 223 18.85 10.95 -5.53
C LEU A 223 17.54 11.33 -6.24
N VAL A 224 17.01 10.43 -7.09
CA VAL A 224 15.71 10.63 -7.75
C VAL A 224 14.59 10.68 -6.69
N ALA A 225 14.59 9.76 -5.74
CA ALA A 225 13.60 9.74 -4.66
C ALA A 225 13.65 10.99 -3.77
N ALA A 226 14.85 11.51 -3.50
CA ALA A 226 15.04 12.75 -2.72
C ALA A 226 14.48 14.01 -3.42
N GLY A 227 14.43 14.00 -4.75
CA GLY A 227 13.85 15.10 -5.55
C GLY A 227 12.33 14.98 -5.77
N PHE A 228 11.69 13.91 -5.29
CA PHE A 228 10.28 13.66 -5.52
C PHE A 228 9.40 14.45 -4.55
N ALA A 229 8.56 15.35 -5.08
CA ALA A 229 7.59 16.08 -4.26
C ALA A 229 6.37 15.18 -3.95
N ASP A 230 5.94 15.17 -2.69
CA ASP A 230 4.77 14.39 -2.28
C ASP A 230 3.47 15.01 -2.80
N PHE A 231 2.60 14.19 -3.42
CA PHE A 231 1.34 14.64 -4.01
C PHE A 231 0.40 15.36 -3.02
N PRO A 232 0.20 14.92 -1.77
CA PRO A 232 -0.58 15.65 -0.79
C PRO A 232 -0.12 17.09 -0.55
N LEU A 233 1.19 17.35 -0.59
CA LEU A 233 1.73 18.72 -0.43
C LEU A 233 1.45 19.57 -1.68
N ILE A 234 1.56 19.00 -2.87
CA ILE A 234 1.21 19.67 -4.14
C ILE A 234 -0.29 20.01 -4.15
N ALA A 235 -1.14 19.05 -3.83
CA ALA A 235 -2.59 19.24 -3.78
C ALA A 235 -3.00 20.27 -2.71
N PHE A 236 -2.34 20.26 -1.54
CA PHE A 236 -2.51 21.28 -0.52
C PHE A 236 -2.15 22.68 -1.02
N HIS A 237 -1.03 22.81 -1.75
CA HIS A 237 -0.60 24.08 -2.31
C HIS A 237 -1.61 24.63 -3.32
N PHE A 238 -2.12 23.80 -4.22
CA PHE A 238 -3.13 24.20 -5.21
C PHE A 238 -4.43 24.67 -4.56
N GLU A 239 -4.87 24.00 -3.50
CA GLU A 239 -6.04 24.43 -2.72
C GLU A 239 -5.82 25.79 -2.07
N LYS A 240 -4.69 25.97 -1.37
CA LYS A 240 -4.35 27.23 -0.67
C LYS A 240 -4.11 28.41 -1.61
N ALA A 241 -3.50 28.16 -2.78
CA ALA A 241 -3.20 29.19 -3.76
C ALA A 241 -4.37 29.48 -4.70
N SER A 242 -5.49 28.75 -4.56
CA SER A 242 -6.67 28.85 -5.45
C SER A 242 -6.29 28.78 -6.94
N VAL A 243 -5.32 27.93 -7.28
CA VAL A 243 -4.77 27.78 -8.63
C VAL A 243 -5.78 27.08 -9.54
N LEU A 244 -6.59 26.19 -8.97
CA LEU A 244 -7.68 25.50 -9.67
C LEU A 244 -8.99 26.17 -9.28
N ALA A 245 -9.69 26.74 -10.27
CA ALA A 245 -11.07 27.22 -10.06
C ALA A 245 -11.93 26.00 -9.67
N GLN A 246 -12.72 26.15 -8.60
CA GLN A 246 -13.67 25.14 -8.15
C GLN A 246 -14.78 24.93 -9.17
#